data_08e3b35f9d731a24617541baefbb99f1
#
_entry.id   08e3b35f9d731a24617541baefbb99f1
#
_cell.length_a   1.000
_cell.length_b   1.000
_cell.length_c   1.000
_cell.angle_alpha   90.00
_cell.angle_beta   90.00
_cell.angle_gamma   90.00
#
_symmetry.space_group_name_H-M   'P 1'
#
loop_
_entity.id
_entity.type
_entity.pdbx_description
1 polymer ?
#
loop_
_entity_poly.entity_id
_entity_poly.type
_entity_poly.pdbx_seq_one_letter_code
_entity_poly.pdbx_strand_id
1 'polypeptide(L)'
;CALALAVGLVGCSLSTPDSVGTIGEVDISSGLYLLAQFDAYQTAADLASDDQDSTKVSSFLKATITVDDATGETAVVSDYVAQKTLENLESYAAIETRFEELGGQLTAEEEAQADSYASQLMEQNGDLYKANGIGLDTLKRFERILIKSNDLLEMCYGTDGETPVSDAELTSHLEDEMVYIRYVVVPLYNTSTFAFADNDQSAQMLELAQTAAESCNAATPDGASAQTSAFSAAVAAALPDIYAVLDGEPSSDASSLSTALLGSDNIDSTFSEEGTADAVRALKPGEAAAVQYNAASIILMMRIDPLQVSTLDALRTQILSDMKGGELDDALAAGGAELAHDLDSSAMNKLPAKKIVNNS
;
A
#
# COMPACT_ATOMS: atom_id res chain seq x y z
N CYS A 1 53.57 47.29 11.88
CA CYS A 1 53.06 46.19 12.70
C CYS A 1 51.58 46.35 12.87
N ALA A 2 50.78 45.58 12.12
CA ALA A 2 49.36 45.43 12.31
C ALA A 2 49.09 43.93 12.49
N LEU A 3 48.73 43.60 13.74
CA LEU A 3 48.33 42.25 14.12
C LEU A 3 46.83 42.10 13.74
N ALA A 4 46.54 41.33 12.72
CA ALA A 4 45.15 40.93 12.40
C ALA A 4 44.81 39.74 13.26
N LEU A 5 43.95 39.92 14.26
CA LEU A 5 43.28 38.81 14.95
C LEU A 5 42.23 38.20 14.01
N ALA A 6 42.54 37.05 13.46
CA ALA A 6 41.54 36.19 12.84
C ALA A 6 40.74 35.49 13.97
N VAL A 7 39.55 35.99 14.25
CA VAL A 7 38.58 35.28 15.07
C VAL A 7 38.00 34.17 14.18
N GLY A 8 38.53 32.97 14.35
CA GLY A 8 37.94 31.77 13.80
C GLY A 8 36.59 31.53 14.45
N LEU A 9 35.51 31.78 13.69
CA LEU A 9 34.19 31.25 13.98
C LEU A 9 34.28 29.72 13.80
N VAL A 10 34.60 28.99 14.86
CA VAL A 10 34.32 27.57 14.94
C VAL A 10 32.80 27.45 15.04
N GLY A 11 32.15 27.44 13.91
CA GLY A 11 30.79 26.95 13.82
C GLY A 11 30.82 25.49 14.22
N CYS A 12 30.34 25.16 15.41
CA CYS A 12 29.96 23.81 15.74
C CYS A 12 28.83 23.41 14.76
N SER A 13 29.16 22.85 13.63
CA SER A 13 28.25 22.00 12.91
C SER A 13 28.03 20.80 13.82
N LEU A 14 26.89 20.77 14.50
CA LEU A 14 26.42 19.55 15.17
C LEU A 14 26.32 18.50 14.05
N SER A 15 27.34 17.64 13.95
CA SER A 15 27.33 16.55 12.99
C SER A 15 26.12 15.67 13.29
N THR A 16 25.35 15.35 12.26
CA THR A 16 24.30 14.32 12.35
C THR A 16 24.97 13.05 12.85
N PRO A 17 24.47 12.38 13.91
CA PRO A 17 25.06 11.12 14.35
C PRO A 17 24.91 10.08 13.24
N ASP A 18 25.81 9.11 13.16
CA ASP A 18 25.71 8.02 12.18
C ASP A 18 24.63 7.01 12.58
N SER A 19 24.45 6.78 13.90
CA SER A 19 23.47 5.86 14.48
C SER A 19 22.74 6.54 15.65
N VAL A 20 21.57 6.05 15.97
CA VAL A 20 20.79 6.41 17.16
C VAL A 20 20.76 5.27 18.21
N GLY A 21 21.53 4.21 18.01
CA GLY A 21 21.61 3.07 18.92
C GLY A 21 21.15 1.77 18.27
N THR A 22 20.72 0.81 19.09
CA THR A 22 20.29 -0.51 18.62
C THR A 22 18.90 -0.89 19.18
N ILE A 23 18.21 -1.75 18.43
CA ILE A 23 17.05 -2.52 18.91
C ILE A 23 17.40 -3.99 18.69
N GLY A 24 17.47 -4.77 19.76
CA GLY A 24 18.12 -6.09 19.72
C GLY A 24 19.61 -5.93 19.29
N GLU A 25 20.01 -6.69 18.30
CA GLU A 25 21.35 -6.59 17.68
C GLU A 25 21.37 -5.69 16.42
N VAL A 26 20.23 -5.14 16.05
CA VAL A 26 20.05 -4.34 14.82
C VAL A 26 20.45 -2.89 15.07
N ASP A 27 21.48 -2.39 14.37
CA ASP A 27 21.88 -0.98 14.43
C ASP A 27 20.84 -0.10 13.72
N ILE A 28 20.40 0.94 14.42
CA ILE A 28 19.45 1.94 13.89
C ILE A 28 20.25 3.16 13.43
N SER A 29 20.53 3.20 12.14
CA SER A 29 21.19 4.38 11.55
C SER A 29 20.29 5.62 11.67
N SER A 30 20.90 6.80 11.71
CA SER A 30 20.13 8.06 11.70
C SER A 30 19.22 8.21 10.48
N GLY A 31 19.63 7.68 9.32
CA GLY A 31 18.79 7.67 8.14
C GLY A 31 17.53 6.83 8.32
N LEU A 32 17.66 5.61 8.87
CA LEU A 32 16.52 4.73 9.13
C LEU A 32 15.57 5.33 10.18
N TYR A 33 16.12 5.94 11.24
CA TYR A 33 15.33 6.68 12.23
C TYR A 33 14.55 7.83 11.59
N LEU A 34 15.19 8.63 10.72
CA LEU A 34 14.54 9.74 10.02
C LEU A 34 13.47 9.27 9.05
N LEU A 35 13.69 8.13 8.38
CA LEU A 35 12.68 7.52 7.50
C LEU A 35 11.47 7.06 8.31
N ALA A 36 11.67 6.31 9.40
CA ALA A 36 10.58 5.89 10.28
C ALA A 36 9.82 7.07 10.89
N GLN A 37 10.53 8.15 11.25
CA GLN A 37 9.91 9.37 11.77
C GLN A 37 9.12 10.14 10.70
N PHE A 38 9.62 10.18 9.47
CA PHE A 38 8.93 10.80 8.35
C PHE A 38 7.67 10.02 7.99
N ASP A 39 7.75 8.70 7.92
CA ASP A 39 6.61 7.81 7.67
C ASP A 39 5.53 7.94 8.76
N ALA A 40 5.93 7.93 10.05
CA ALA A 40 5.02 8.18 11.16
C ALA A 40 4.33 9.55 11.08
N TYR A 41 5.04 10.57 10.57
CA TYR A 41 4.46 11.89 10.35
C TYR A 41 3.46 11.90 9.18
N GLN A 42 3.75 11.20 8.10
CA GLN A 42 2.81 11.06 6.97
C GLN A 42 1.53 10.34 7.41
N THR A 43 1.67 9.24 8.18
CA THR A 43 0.51 8.55 8.77
C THR A 43 -0.33 9.48 9.64
N ALA A 44 0.31 10.34 10.46
CA ALA A 44 -0.41 11.35 11.23
C ALA A 44 -1.09 12.41 10.33
N ALA A 45 -0.46 12.77 9.20
CA ALA A 45 -1.02 13.73 8.24
C ALA A 45 -2.26 13.18 7.52
N ASP A 46 -2.30 11.88 7.25
CA ASP A 46 -3.45 11.20 6.66
C ASP A 46 -4.67 11.15 7.62
N LEU A 47 -4.41 11.24 8.93
CA LEU A 47 -5.45 11.32 9.97
C LEU A 47 -5.87 12.77 10.28
N ALA A 48 -5.31 13.77 9.57
CA ALA A 48 -5.63 15.16 9.80
C ALA A 48 -7.06 15.50 9.35
N SER A 49 -7.78 16.27 10.16
CA SER A 49 -9.07 16.85 9.75
C SER A 49 -8.89 17.99 8.75
N ASP A 50 -9.93 18.32 8.00
CA ASP A 50 -9.91 19.35 6.91
C ASP A 50 -9.40 20.74 7.35
N ASP A 51 -9.50 21.06 8.65
CA ASP A 51 -9.04 22.33 9.22
C ASP A 51 -7.57 22.28 9.71
N GLN A 52 -6.92 21.13 9.61
CA GLN A 52 -5.53 20.92 10.01
C GLN A 52 -4.60 20.94 8.79
N ASP A 53 -3.56 21.76 8.85
CA ASP A 53 -2.58 21.93 7.77
C ASP A 53 -1.27 21.22 8.14
N SER A 54 -1.10 19.99 7.64
CA SER A 54 0.09 19.17 7.88
C SER A 54 1.36 19.75 7.25
N THR A 55 1.27 20.68 6.28
CA THR A 55 2.44 21.37 5.73
C THR A 55 3.07 22.33 6.73
N LYS A 56 2.30 22.78 7.72
CA LYS A 56 2.77 23.62 8.83
C LYS A 56 3.28 22.76 10.00
N VAL A 57 4.32 21.98 9.79
CA VAL A 57 4.86 20.95 10.69
C VAL A 57 4.88 21.37 12.17
N SER A 58 5.42 22.55 12.49
CA SER A 58 5.51 23.01 13.89
C SER A 58 4.17 23.30 14.57
N SER A 59 3.13 23.58 13.81
CA SER A 59 1.75 23.76 14.30
C SER A 59 1.06 22.42 14.38
N PHE A 60 1.19 21.59 13.34
CA PHE A 60 0.56 20.28 13.24
C PHE A 60 1.05 19.33 14.34
N LEU A 61 2.34 19.32 14.68
CA LEU A 61 2.87 18.53 15.80
C LEU A 61 2.22 18.84 17.16
N LYS A 62 1.53 19.98 17.31
CA LYS A 62 0.80 20.35 18.53
C LYS A 62 -0.71 20.11 18.43
N ALA A 63 -1.19 19.75 17.24
CA ALA A 63 -2.59 19.44 17.03
C ALA A 63 -2.96 18.10 17.67
N THR A 64 -4.25 17.86 17.80
CA THR A 64 -4.81 16.57 18.21
C THR A 64 -5.49 15.95 17.01
N ILE A 65 -5.18 14.69 16.72
CA ILE A 65 -5.80 13.88 15.65
C ILE A 65 -6.65 12.77 16.28
N THR A 66 -7.66 12.29 15.56
CA THR A 66 -8.39 11.07 15.89
C THR A 66 -7.61 9.90 15.33
N VAL A 67 -7.20 8.97 16.20
CA VAL A 67 -6.39 7.79 15.79
C VAL A 67 -7.24 6.55 15.58
N ASP A 68 -8.48 6.55 16.08
CA ASP A 68 -9.47 5.51 15.86
C ASP A 68 -10.88 6.16 15.82
N ASP A 69 -11.48 6.17 14.64
CA ASP A 69 -12.81 6.75 14.43
C ASP A 69 -13.92 5.94 15.13
N ALA A 70 -13.73 4.63 15.29
CA ALA A 70 -14.75 3.75 15.90
C ALA A 70 -14.85 3.97 17.41
N THR A 71 -13.72 4.23 18.09
CA THR A 71 -13.66 4.50 19.53
C THR A 71 -13.65 5.98 19.86
N GLY A 72 -13.31 6.84 18.90
CA GLY A 72 -13.06 8.26 19.10
C GLY A 72 -11.77 8.55 19.87
N GLU A 73 -10.81 7.62 19.87
CA GLU A 73 -9.51 7.81 20.52
C GLU A 73 -8.74 8.91 19.81
N THR A 74 -8.09 9.76 20.60
CA THR A 74 -7.32 10.90 20.09
C THR A 74 -5.91 10.94 20.66
N ALA A 75 -4.96 11.48 19.89
CA ALA A 75 -3.57 11.69 20.31
C ALA A 75 -3.06 13.06 19.88
N VAL A 76 -2.10 13.61 20.63
CA VAL A 76 -1.31 14.76 20.18
C VAL A 76 -0.35 14.26 19.10
N VAL A 77 -0.29 14.94 17.96
CA VAL A 77 0.52 14.51 16.79
C VAL A 77 1.98 14.24 17.16
N SER A 78 2.61 15.09 17.99
CA SER A 78 4.00 14.85 18.41
C SER A 78 4.20 13.53 19.18
N ASP A 79 3.22 13.15 20.01
CA ASP A 79 3.29 11.93 20.81
C ASP A 79 3.01 10.71 19.92
N TYR A 80 2.01 10.82 19.03
CA TYR A 80 1.71 9.82 18.01
C TYR A 80 2.93 9.55 17.11
N VAL A 81 3.54 10.59 16.54
CA VAL A 81 4.74 10.46 15.71
C VAL A 81 5.89 9.80 16.46
N ALA A 82 6.11 10.17 17.73
CA ALA A 82 7.18 9.56 18.53
C ALA A 82 6.92 8.06 18.79
N GLN A 83 5.68 7.71 19.16
CA GLN A 83 5.28 6.32 19.37
C GLN A 83 5.37 5.51 18.08
N LYS A 84 4.79 6.01 17.00
CA LYS A 84 4.77 5.31 15.70
C LYS A 84 6.16 5.16 15.10
N THR A 85 7.05 6.14 15.30
CA THR A 85 8.47 6.01 14.93
C THR A 85 9.12 4.83 15.63
N LEU A 86 8.87 4.65 16.95
CA LEU A 86 9.42 3.53 17.70
C LEU A 86 8.85 2.20 17.22
N GLU A 87 7.54 2.10 17.04
CA GLU A 87 6.86 0.91 16.51
C GLU A 87 7.40 0.51 15.14
N ASN A 88 7.62 1.46 14.23
CA ASN A 88 8.20 1.19 12.91
C ASN A 88 9.64 0.63 13.05
N LEU A 89 10.46 1.20 13.92
CA LEU A 89 11.83 0.73 14.16
C LEU A 89 11.86 -0.65 14.81
N GLU A 90 10.95 -0.94 15.74
CA GLU A 90 10.77 -2.25 16.36
C GLU A 90 10.39 -3.30 15.31
N SER A 91 9.46 -2.97 14.42
CA SER A 91 9.07 -3.82 13.30
C SER A 91 10.24 -4.10 12.36
N TYR A 92 11.03 -3.08 11.99
CA TYR A 92 12.20 -3.27 11.13
C TYR A 92 13.25 -4.18 11.80
N ALA A 93 13.48 -3.99 13.10
CA ALA A 93 14.41 -4.84 13.86
C ALA A 93 13.89 -6.27 14.00
N ALA A 94 12.59 -6.46 14.23
CA ALA A 94 11.96 -7.78 14.30
C ALA A 94 12.08 -8.56 12.98
N ILE A 95 11.81 -7.88 11.84
CA ILE A 95 11.96 -8.47 10.50
C ILE A 95 13.40 -8.93 10.28
N GLU A 96 14.38 -8.05 10.53
CA GLU A 96 15.81 -8.38 10.37
C GLU A 96 16.21 -9.57 11.26
N THR A 97 15.82 -9.53 12.54
CA THR A 97 16.14 -10.57 13.52
C THR A 97 15.50 -11.90 13.14
N ARG A 98 14.20 -11.89 12.81
CA ARG A 98 13.45 -13.11 12.49
C ARG A 98 13.94 -13.75 11.20
N PHE A 99 14.26 -12.93 10.19
CA PHE A 99 14.82 -13.40 8.93
C PHE A 99 16.16 -14.11 9.14
N GLU A 100 17.04 -13.55 9.99
CA GLU A 100 18.33 -14.18 10.33
C GLU A 100 18.15 -15.47 11.15
N GLU A 101 17.23 -15.50 12.12
CA GLU A 101 16.90 -16.68 12.92
C GLU A 101 16.47 -17.87 12.06
N LEU A 102 15.68 -17.59 11.01
CA LEU A 102 15.22 -18.60 10.05
C LEU A 102 16.30 -18.96 9.00
N GLY A 103 17.49 -18.35 9.09
CA GLY A 103 18.60 -18.59 8.14
C GLY A 103 18.38 -17.95 6.78
N GLY A 104 17.52 -16.94 6.69
CA GLY A 104 17.21 -16.21 5.45
C GLY A 104 18.43 -15.48 4.89
N GLN A 105 18.51 -15.43 3.57
CA GLN A 105 19.53 -14.70 2.83
C GLN A 105 18.89 -14.16 1.55
N LEU A 106 18.95 -12.85 1.34
CA LEU A 106 18.52 -12.26 0.08
C LEU A 106 19.38 -12.78 -1.07
N THR A 107 18.75 -13.10 -2.18
CA THR A 107 19.41 -13.46 -3.42
C THR A 107 20.01 -12.20 -4.10
N ALA A 108 20.91 -12.40 -5.04
CA ALA A 108 21.47 -11.29 -5.82
C ALA A 108 20.40 -10.56 -6.66
N GLU A 109 19.32 -11.24 -7.02
CA GLU A 109 18.19 -10.64 -7.74
C GLU A 109 17.36 -9.75 -6.82
N GLU A 110 17.03 -10.19 -5.62
CA GLU A 110 16.33 -9.41 -4.59
C GLU A 110 17.13 -8.19 -4.13
N GLU A 111 18.44 -8.34 -3.94
CA GLU A 111 19.34 -7.21 -3.69
C GLU A 111 19.29 -6.17 -4.82
N ALA A 112 19.32 -6.61 -6.07
CA ALA A 112 19.23 -5.71 -7.23
C ALA A 112 17.84 -5.08 -7.36
N GLN A 113 16.79 -5.80 -6.99
CA GLN A 113 15.41 -5.30 -6.96
C GLN A 113 15.25 -4.20 -5.90
N ALA A 114 15.74 -4.43 -4.68
CA ALA A 114 15.76 -3.42 -3.62
C ALA A 114 16.50 -2.15 -4.05
N ASP A 115 17.67 -2.32 -4.68
CA ASP A 115 18.47 -1.20 -5.20
C ASP A 115 17.74 -0.41 -6.31
N SER A 116 16.96 -1.10 -7.15
CA SER A 116 16.15 -0.50 -8.22
C SER A 116 14.99 0.30 -7.65
N TYR A 117 14.23 -0.27 -6.70
CA TYR A 117 13.10 0.42 -6.06
C TYR A 117 13.56 1.66 -5.30
N ALA A 118 14.61 1.53 -4.50
CA ALA A 118 15.19 2.68 -3.80
C ALA A 118 15.62 3.81 -4.75
N SER A 119 16.17 3.44 -5.92
CA SER A 119 16.56 4.41 -6.95
C SER A 119 15.35 5.10 -7.56
N GLN A 120 14.26 4.38 -7.85
CA GLN A 120 13.02 4.93 -8.36
C GLN A 120 12.37 5.88 -7.34
N LEU A 121 12.31 5.51 -6.06
CA LEU A 121 11.82 6.40 -5.00
C LEU A 121 12.65 7.70 -4.93
N MET A 122 13.98 7.58 -5.03
CA MET A 122 14.87 8.72 -5.03
C MET A 122 14.73 9.59 -6.29
N GLU A 123 14.39 9.03 -7.44
CA GLU A 123 14.09 9.79 -8.66
C GLU A 123 12.75 10.53 -8.56
N GLN A 124 11.74 9.92 -7.96
CA GLN A 124 10.40 10.50 -7.84
C GLN A 124 10.32 11.58 -6.76
N ASN A 125 10.90 11.32 -5.58
CA ASN A 125 10.74 12.14 -4.38
C ASN A 125 12.07 12.56 -3.73
N GLY A 126 13.19 12.52 -4.47
CA GLY A 126 14.53 12.68 -3.91
C GLY A 126 14.79 14.02 -3.23
N ASP A 127 14.16 15.09 -3.66
CA ASP A 127 14.30 16.40 -3.01
C ASP A 127 13.63 16.40 -1.63
N LEU A 128 12.48 15.75 -1.49
CA LEU A 128 11.77 15.59 -0.23
C LEU A 128 12.54 14.69 0.74
N TYR A 129 13.01 13.54 0.26
CA TYR A 129 13.82 12.63 1.09
C TYR A 129 15.11 13.29 1.58
N LYS A 130 15.86 13.96 0.70
CA LYS A 130 17.09 14.67 1.07
C LYS A 130 16.84 15.80 2.05
N ALA A 131 15.73 16.55 1.88
CA ALA A 131 15.35 17.61 2.82
C ALA A 131 15.08 17.06 4.23
N ASN A 132 14.62 15.80 4.32
CA ASN A 132 14.40 15.08 5.57
C ASN A 132 15.64 14.29 6.06
N GLY A 133 16.79 14.39 5.38
CA GLY A 133 18.02 13.69 5.75
C GLY A 133 18.03 12.19 5.40
N ILE A 134 17.11 11.76 4.53
CA ILE A 134 16.97 10.38 4.07
C ILE A 134 17.78 10.22 2.77
N GLY A 135 18.83 9.41 2.83
CA GLY A 135 19.71 9.12 1.69
C GLY A 135 19.33 7.85 0.93
N LEU A 136 19.91 7.67 -0.26
CA LEU A 136 19.68 6.48 -1.09
C LEU A 136 20.03 5.17 -0.34
N ASP A 137 21.11 5.14 0.44
CA ASP A 137 21.51 3.94 1.18
C ASP A 137 20.47 3.57 2.26
N THR A 138 19.79 4.56 2.84
CA THR A 138 18.67 4.33 3.77
C THR A 138 17.51 3.67 3.05
N LEU A 139 17.13 4.19 1.88
CA LEU A 139 16.04 3.61 1.08
C LEU A 139 16.38 2.19 0.63
N LYS A 140 17.61 1.95 0.19
CA LYS A 140 18.08 0.59 -0.16
C LYS A 140 17.97 -0.39 0.99
N ARG A 141 18.35 0.04 2.21
CA ARG A 141 18.17 -0.79 3.40
C ARG A 141 16.71 -1.06 3.70
N PHE A 142 15.88 -0.04 3.61
CA PHE A 142 14.44 -0.16 3.83
C PHE A 142 13.78 -1.12 2.83
N GLU A 143 14.10 -1.00 1.54
CA GLU A 143 13.59 -1.91 0.52
C GLU A 143 14.01 -3.37 0.77
N ARG A 144 15.24 -3.61 1.27
CA ARG A 144 15.65 -4.94 1.71
C ARG A 144 14.84 -5.47 2.88
N ILE A 145 14.48 -4.61 3.83
CA ILE A 145 13.59 -4.98 4.95
C ILE A 145 12.22 -5.40 4.43
N LEU A 146 11.66 -4.67 3.45
CA LEU A 146 10.37 -5.02 2.85
C LEU A 146 10.43 -6.37 2.11
N ILE A 147 11.51 -6.64 1.36
CA ILE A 147 11.68 -7.95 0.71
C ILE A 147 11.78 -9.06 1.75
N LYS A 148 12.59 -8.88 2.81
CA LYS A 148 12.70 -9.84 3.90
C LYS A 148 11.34 -10.11 4.58
N SER A 149 10.51 -9.08 4.77
CA SER A 149 9.16 -9.25 5.31
C SER A 149 8.29 -10.15 4.43
N ASN A 150 8.37 -9.97 3.10
CA ASN A 150 7.66 -10.84 2.16
C ASN A 150 8.19 -12.28 2.19
N ASP A 151 9.51 -12.45 2.26
CA ASP A 151 10.13 -13.78 2.36
C ASP A 151 9.76 -14.49 3.65
N LEU A 152 9.64 -13.76 4.77
CA LEU A 152 9.22 -14.30 6.05
C LEU A 152 7.85 -14.99 5.98
N LEU A 153 6.93 -14.49 5.16
CA LEU A 153 5.63 -15.12 4.95
C LEU A 153 5.80 -16.55 4.41
N GLU A 154 6.65 -16.73 3.40
CA GLU A 154 6.94 -18.04 2.82
C GLU A 154 7.78 -18.91 3.76
N MET A 155 8.77 -18.32 4.47
CA MET A 155 9.60 -19.03 5.44
C MET A 155 8.82 -19.52 6.66
N CYS A 156 7.75 -18.82 7.05
CA CYS A 156 6.88 -19.24 8.15
C CYS A 156 5.78 -20.21 7.70
N TYR A 157 5.09 -19.88 6.60
CA TYR A 157 3.82 -20.53 6.23
C TYR A 157 3.84 -21.24 4.87
N GLY A 158 4.90 -21.07 4.08
CA GLY A 158 5.07 -21.77 2.81
C GLY A 158 5.21 -23.27 2.94
N THR A 159 5.31 -23.97 1.83
CA THR A 159 5.34 -25.45 1.77
C THR A 159 6.43 -26.09 2.66
N ASP A 160 7.60 -25.45 2.74
CA ASP A 160 8.74 -25.88 3.55
C ASP A 160 8.94 -24.98 4.79
N GLY A 161 7.94 -24.17 5.14
CA GLY A 161 7.98 -23.23 6.25
C GLY A 161 7.89 -23.89 7.63
N GLU A 162 8.04 -23.10 8.70
CA GLU A 162 7.95 -23.61 10.08
C GLU A 162 6.57 -24.19 10.42
N THR A 163 5.51 -23.55 9.95
CA THR A 163 4.09 -23.91 10.17
C THR A 163 3.34 -23.89 8.84
N PRO A 164 3.64 -24.85 7.95
CA PRO A 164 3.18 -24.77 6.56
C PRO A 164 1.66 -24.85 6.46
N VAL A 165 1.08 -23.99 5.61
CA VAL A 165 -0.31 -24.03 5.20
C VAL A 165 -0.45 -25.05 4.06
N SER A 166 -1.36 -25.99 4.20
CA SER A 166 -1.57 -27.04 3.19
C SER A 166 -2.27 -26.51 1.94
N ASP A 167 -2.06 -27.17 0.79
CA ASP A 167 -2.75 -26.84 -0.47
C ASP A 167 -4.28 -26.90 -0.33
N ALA A 168 -4.79 -27.78 0.54
CA ALA A 168 -6.22 -27.88 0.80
C ALA A 168 -6.76 -26.65 1.55
N GLU A 169 -6.01 -26.12 2.52
CA GLU A 169 -6.38 -24.90 3.25
C GLU A 169 -6.29 -23.68 2.34
N LEU A 170 -5.22 -23.57 1.53
CA LEU A 170 -5.09 -22.50 0.54
C LEU A 170 -6.25 -22.50 -0.47
N THR A 171 -6.62 -23.69 -0.98
CA THR A 171 -7.73 -23.84 -1.93
C THR A 171 -9.06 -23.45 -1.29
N SER A 172 -9.32 -23.92 -0.05
CA SER A 172 -10.55 -23.55 0.66
C SER A 172 -10.65 -22.05 0.89
N HIS A 173 -9.56 -21.42 1.33
CA HIS A 173 -9.54 -19.97 1.54
C HIS A 173 -9.75 -19.19 0.22
N LEU A 174 -9.08 -19.62 -0.85
CA LEU A 174 -9.24 -19.02 -2.18
C LEU A 174 -10.69 -19.09 -2.68
N GLU A 175 -11.39 -20.22 -2.45
CA GLU A 175 -12.76 -20.43 -2.91
C GLU A 175 -13.80 -19.73 -2.04
N ASP A 176 -13.59 -19.73 -0.71
CA ASP A 176 -14.55 -19.27 0.28
C ASP A 176 -14.41 -17.79 0.63
N GLU A 177 -13.17 -17.26 0.69
CA GLU A 177 -12.87 -15.93 1.23
C GLU A 177 -12.33 -14.92 0.19
N MET A 178 -11.91 -15.41 -1.00
CA MET A 178 -11.32 -14.53 -2.00
C MET A 178 -12.18 -14.42 -3.26
N VAL A 179 -12.05 -13.28 -3.93
CA VAL A 179 -12.74 -13.03 -5.22
C VAL A 179 -11.72 -12.64 -6.28
N TYR A 180 -11.64 -13.43 -7.36
CA TYR A 180 -10.81 -13.12 -8.52
C TYR A 180 -11.66 -12.47 -9.61
N ILE A 181 -11.37 -11.21 -9.92
CA ILE A 181 -12.10 -10.43 -10.90
C ILE A 181 -11.24 -10.03 -12.09
N ARG A 182 -11.89 -9.95 -13.24
CA ARG A 182 -11.41 -9.24 -14.42
C ARG A 182 -12.25 -8.00 -14.63
N TYR A 183 -11.66 -6.83 -14.82
CA TYR A 183 -12.40 -5.58 -14.75
C TYR A 183 -11.84 -4.46 -15.64
N VAL A 184 -12.66 -3.44 -15.84
CA VAL A 184 -12.27 -2.12 -16.35
C VAL A 184 -12.90 -1.05 -15.45
N VAL A 185 -12.13 0.00 -15.14
CA VAL A 185 -12.64 1.18 -14.46
C VAL A 185 -12.94 2.25 -15.49
N VAL A 186 -14.14 2.82 -15.44
CA VAL A 186 -14.59 3.89 -16.32
C VAL A 186 -14.76 5.16 -15.51
N PRO A 187 -14.00 6.24 -15.81
CA PRO A 187 -14.11 7.49 -15.10
C PRO A 187 -15.46 8.18 -15.37
N LEU A 188 -16.03 8.77 -14.33
CA LEU A 188 -17.22 9.62 -14.39
C LEU A 188 -16.85 11.09 -14.69
N TYR A 189 -15.88 11.26 -15.55
CA TYR A 189 -15.48 12.57 -16.11
C TYR A 189 -14.95 12.42 -17.52
N ASN A 190 -15.10 13.44 -18.32
CA ASN A 190 -14.51 13.50 -19.66
C ASN A 190 -12.98 13.63 -19.53
N THR A 191 -12.22 12.66 -20.02
CA THR A 191 -10.75 12.58 -19.88
C THR A 191 -9.98 13.68 -20.62
N SER A 192 -10.63 14.36 -21.57
CA SER A 192 -10.01 15.46 -22.33
C SER A 192 -10.27 16.83 -21.71
N THR A 193 -11.46 17.04 -21.15
CA THR A 193 -11.89 18.34 -20.58
C THR A 193 -11.86 18.37 -19.06
N PHE A 194 -11.73 17.21 -18.41
CA PHE A 194 -11.84 17.01 -16.97
C PHE A 194 -13.18 17.48 -16.36
N ALA A 195 -14.22 17.60 -17.20
CA ALA A 195 -15.56 17.90 -16.73
C ALA A 195 -16.21 16.64 -16.13
N PHE A 196 -16.63 16.71 -14.87
CA PHE A 196 -17.32 15.62 -14.21
C PHE A 196 -18.73 15.43 -14.73
N ALA A 197 -19.19 14.17 -14.72
CA ALA A 197 -20.57 13.81 -14.96
C ALA A 197 -21.49 14.42 -13.88
N ASP A 198 -22.65 14.88 -14.27
CA ASP A 198 -23.71 15.15 -13.33
C ASP A 198 -24.43 13.83 -12.90
N ASN A 199 -25.39 13.92 -11.97
CA ASN A 199 -26.05 12.75 -11.43
C ASN A 199 -26.82 11.94 -12.50
N ASP A 200 -27.43 12.62 -13.48
CA ASP A 200 -28.21 11.96 -14.54
C ASP A 200 -27.25 11.27 -15.52
N GLN A 201 -26.13 11.91 -15.87
CA GLN A 201 -25.07 11.35 -16.71
C GLN A 201 -24.40 10.16 -16.04
N SER A 202 -24.08 10.25 -14.74
CA SER A 202 -23.49 9.16 -13.97
C SER A 202 -24.42 7.95 -13.91
N ALA A 203 -25.73 8.17 -13.68
CA ALA A 203 -26.72 7.12 -13.68
C ALA A 203 -26.85 6.46 -15.06
N GLN A 204 -26.84 7.25 -16.14
CA GLN A 204 -26.90 6.74 -17.51
C GLN A 204 -25.66 5.90 -17.88
N MET A 205 -24.46 6.35 -17.49
CA MET A 205 -23.22 5.60 -17.71
C MET A 205 -23.25 4.27 -16.97
N LEU A 206 -23.73 4.26 -15.72
CA LEU A 206 -23.88 3.04 -14.93
C LEU A 206 -24.90 2.08 -15.56
N GLU A 207 -26.05 2.56 -16.04
CA GLU A 207 -27.07 1.75 -16.70
C GLU A 207 -26.53 1.08 -17.97
N LEU A 208 -25.76 1.80 -18.78
CA LEU A 208 -25.09 1.25 -19.97
C LEU A 208 -24.09 0.15 -19.60
N ALA A 209 -23.29 0.36 -18.56
CA ALA A 209 -22.34 -0.63 -18.06
C ALA A 209 -23.08 -1.87 -17.49
N GLN A 210 -24.19 -1.71 -16.78
CA GLN A 210 -25.03 -2.79 -16.28
C GLN A 210 -25.66 -3.59 -17.43
N THR A 211 -26.12 -2.92 -18.47
CA THR A 211 -26.63 -3.57 -19.70
C THR A 211 -25.56 -4.43 -20.37
N ALA A 212 -24.31 -3.97 -20.37
CA ALA A 212 -23.18 -4.77 -20.89
C ALA A 212 -22.94 -6.03 -20.04
N ALA A 213 -22.98 -5.90 -18.71
CA ALA A 213 -22.84 -7.03 -17.79
C ALA A 213 -23.97 -8.04 -17.98
N GLU A 214 -25.23 -7.58 -18.07
CA GLU A 214 -26.39 -8.43 -18.33
C GLU A 214 -26.29 -9.17 -19.69
N SER A 215 -25.78 -8.49 -20.71
CA SER A 215 -25.56 -9.10 -22.02
C SER A 215 -24.49 -10.20 -21.96
N CYS A 216 -23.42 -9.99 -21.15
CA CYS A 216 -22.41 -11.00 -20.89
C CYS A 216 -23.00 -12.21 -20.17
N ASN A 217 -23.81 -11.97 -19.12
CA ASN A 217 -24.45 -13.02 -18.31
C ASN A 217 -25.46 -13.84 -19.15
N ALA A 218 -26.17 -13.21 -20.08
CA ALA A 218 -27.12 -13.88 -20.98
C ALA A 218 -26.44 -14.81 -22.01
N ALA A 219 -25.17 -14.55 -22.34
CA ALA A 219 -24.43 -15.34 -23.30
C ALA A 219 -24.01 -16.73 -22.77
N THR A 220 -23.91 -16.91 -21.47
CA THR A 220 -23.59 -18.17 -20.73
C THR A 220 -22.55 -19.07 -21.44
N PRO A 221 -21.37 -18.57 -21.80
CA PRO A 221 -20.37 -19.39 -22.45
C PRO A 221 -19.74 -20.39 -21.47
N ASP A 222 -19.43 -21.60 -21.97
CA ASP A 222 -18.80 -22.64 -21.15
C ASP A 222 -17.28 -22.42 -20.99
N GLY A 223 -16.80 -22.40 -19.75
CA GLY A 223 -15.40 -22.33 -19.37
C GLY A 223 -14.81 -20.93 -19.36
N ALA A 224 -13.83 -20.70 -18.47
CA ALA A 224 -13.28 -19.39 -18.16
C ALA A 224 -12.73 -18.61 -19.36
N SER A 225 -12.10 -19.28 -20.32
CA SER A 225 -11.58 -18.64 -21.54
C SER A 225 -12.69 -18.06 -22.43
N ALA A 226 -13.78 -18.79 -22.59
CA ALA A 226 -14.93 -18.33 -23.38
C ALA A 226 -15.69 -17.21 -22.65
N GLN A 227 -15.85 -17.31 -21.32
CA GLN A 227 -16.43 -16.28 -20.45
C GLN A 227 -15.61 -14.99 -20.52
N THR A 228 -14.29 -15.09 -20.36
CA THR A 228 -13.36 -13.95 -20.47
C THR A 228 -13.45 -13.27 -21.85
N SER A 229 -13.55 -14.07 -22.93
CA SER A 229 -13.68 -13.54 -24.29
C SER A 229 -15.01 -12.82 -24.49
N ALA A 230 -16.11 -13.40 -23.99
CA ALA A 230 -17.45 -12.79 -24.04
C ALA A 230 -17.50 -11.47 -23.26
N PHE A 231 -16.92 -11.45 -22.06
CA PHE A 231 -16.82 -10.24 -21.25
C PHE A 231 -16.00 -9.15 -21.95
N SER A 232 -14.82 -9.50 -22.50
CA SER A 232 -14.00 -8.55 -23.25
C SER A 232 -14.74 -7.96 -24.45
N ALA A 233 -15.52 -8.79 -25.17
CA ALA A 233 -16.33 -8.33 -26.30
C ALA A 233 -17.49 -7.40 -25.85
N ALA A 234 -18.17 -7.72 -24.74
CA ALA A 234 -19.24 -6.91 -24.18
C ALA A 234 -18.72 -5.53 -23.71
N VAL A 235 -17.57 -5.51 -23.02
CA VAL A 235 -16.89 -4.27 -22.62
C VAL A 235 -16.53 -3.43 -23.83
N ALA A 236 -15.84 -4.01 -24.82
CA ALA A 236 -15.43 -3.27 -26.02
C ALA A 236 -16.62 -2.69 -26.81
N ALA A 237 -17.75 -3.37 -26.81
CA ALA A 237 -18.97 -2.88 -27.46
C ALA A 237 -19.65 -1.74 -26.68
N ALA A 238 -19.60 -1.76 -25.33
CA ALA A 238 -20.30 -0.78 -24.49
C ALA A 238 -19.50 0.51 -24.26
N LEU A 239 -18.18 0.44 -24.20
CA LEU A 239 -17.34 1.60 -23.85
C LEU A 239 -17.59 2.83 -24.73
N PRO A 240 -17.74 2.75 -26.07
CA PRO A 240 -18.03 3.93 -26.89
C PRO A 240 -19.32 4.64 -26.47
N ASP A 241 -20.39 3.91 -26.17
CA ASP A 241 -21.67 4.48 -25.78
C ASP A 241 -21.60 5.07 -24.36
N ILE A 242 -20.85 4.44 -23.45
CA ILE A 242 -20.65 4.93 -22.09
C ILE A 242 -19.88 6.27 -22.12
N TYR A 243 -18.77 6.35 -22.86
CA TYR A 243 -17.99 7.57 -22.96
C TYR A 243 -18.72 8.69 -23.73
N ALA A 244 -19.58 8.34 -24.71
CA ALA A 244 -20.37 9.30 -25.47
C ALA A 244 -21.37 10.09 -24.60
N VAL A 245 -21.77 9.58 -23.43
CA VAL A 245 -22.61 10.33 -22.46
C VAL A 245 -21.98 11.66 -22.04
N LEU A 246 -20.64 11.71 -22.03
CA LEU A 246 -19.88 12.89 -21.67
C LEU A 246 -19.20 13.56 -22.91
N ASP A 247 -19.69 13.31 -24.12
CA ASP A 247 -19.04 13.72 -25.36
C ASP A 247 -17.55 13.31 -25.42
N GLY A 248 -17.20 12.17 -24.79
CA GLY A 248 -15.85 11.63 -24.73
C GLY A 248 -15.67 10.44 -25.68
N GLU A 249 -14.40 10.04 -25.82
CA GLU A 249 -14.01 8.84 -26.55
C GLU A 249 -13.25 7.91 -25.59
N PRO A 250 -13.42 6.57 -25.70
CA PRO A 250 -12.61 5.64 -24.95
C PRO A 250 -11.14 5.83 -25.28
N SER A 251 -10.26 5.75 -24.28
CA SER A 251 -8.83 5.68 -24.55
C SER A 251 -8.50 4.43 -25.36
N SER A 252 -7.42 4.44 -26.14
CA SER A 252 -6.97 3.30 -26.94
C SER A 252 -6.75 2.02 -26.11
N ASP A 253 -6.47 2.18 -24.82
CA ASP A 253 -6.22 1.11 -23.87
C ASP A 253 -7.46 0.72 -23.04
N ALA A 254 -8.62 1.36 -23.27
CA ALA A 254 -9.85 1.09 -22.53
C ALA A 254 -10.34 -0.37 -22.68
N SER A 255 -9.86 -1.09 -23.69
CA SER A 255 -10.11 -2.52 -23.88
C SER A 255 -9.13 -3.43 -23.12
N SER A 256 -8.07 -2.89 -22.52
CA SER A 256 -7.17 -3.65 -21.65
C SER A 256 -7.82 -3.86 -20.30
N LEU A 257 -8.32 -5.09 -20.10
CA LEU A 257 -8.91 -5.49 -18.84
C LEU A 257 -7.84 -5.86 -17.84
N SER A 258 -7.94 -5.31 -16.65
CA SER A 258 -7.11 -5.68 -15.50
C SER A 258 -7.67 -6.91 -14.79
N THR A 259 -6.85 -7.53 -13.93
CA THR A 259 -7.26 -8.60 -13.03
C THR A 259 -6.83 -8.29 -11.62
N ALA A 260 -7.62 -8.70 -10.64
CA ALA A 260 -7.28 -8.61 -9.22
C ALA A 260 -7.82 -9.84 -8.48
N LEU A 261 -7.01 -10.34 -7.55
CA LEU A 261 -7.42 -11.30 -6.53
C LEU A 261 -7.58 -10.50 -5.23
N LEU A 262 -8.77 -10.49 -4.68
CA LEU A 262 -9.15 -9.68 -3.53
C LEU A 262 -9.54 -10.60 -2.38
N GLY A 263 -8.92 -10.44 -1.22
CA GLY A 263 -9.35 -11.05 0.03
C GLY A 263 -10.52 -10.30 0.65
N SER A 264 -11.14 -10.90 1.67
CA SER A 264 -12.34 -10.35 2.32
C SER A 264 -12.15 -8.91 2.81
N ASP A 265 -11.06 -8.62 3.48
CA ASP A 265 -10.77 -7.27 4.01
C ASP A 265 -10.49 -6.25 2.90
N ASN A 266 -9.85 -6.68 1.81
CA ASN A 266 -9.56 -5.85 0.66
C ASN A 266 -10.83 -5.53 -0.16
N ILE A 267 -11.83 -6.40 -0.16
CA ILE A 267 -13.11 -6.13 -0.84
C ILE A 267 -13.82 -4.95 -0.19
N ASP A 268 -13.91 -4.91 1.15
CA ASP A 268 -14.60 -3.83 1.86
C ASP A 268 -13.91 -2.48 1.71
N SER A 269 -12.59 -2.45 1.75
CA SER A 269 -11.82 -1.23 1.54
C SER A 269 -11.83 -0.77 0.07
N THR A 270 -11.84 -1.71 -0.88
CA THR A 270 -11.85 -1.43 -2.32
C THR A 270 -13.22 -0.94 -2.79
N PHE A 271 -14.31 -1.52 -2.26
CA PHE A 271 -15.70 -1.23 -2.64
C PHE A 271 -16.43 -0.58 -1.46
N SER A 272 -16.04 0.65 -1.14
CA SER A 272 -16.54 1.40 0.03
C SER A 272 -17.95 2.00 -0.15
N GLU A 273 -18.50 2.04 -1.39
CA GLU A 273 -19.87 2.48 -1.63
C GLU A 273 -20.87 1.46 -1.09
N GLU A 274 -21.97 1.93 -0.49
CA GLU A 274 -22.94 1.09 0.21
C GLU A 274 -23.48 -0.06 -0.65
N GLY A 275 -23.34 -1.29 -0.18
CA GLY A 275 -23.82 -2.51 -0.83
C GLY A 275 -22.97 -3.02 -2.00
N THR A 276 -21.90 -2.33 -2.40
CA THR A 276 -21.06 -2.75 -3.54
C THR A 276 -20.18 -3.93 -3.20
N ALA A 277 -19.58 -3.96 -2.00
CA ALA A 277 -18.80 -5.09 -1.52
C ALA A 277 -19.60 -6.39 -1.49
N ASP A 278 -20.84 -6.33 -0.96
CA ASP A 278 -21.75 -7.48 -0.94
C ASP A 278 -22.12 -7.95 -2.34
N ALA A 279 -22.35 -7.01 -3.27
CA ALA A 279 -22.65 -7.35 -4.66
C ALA A 279 -21.47 -8.07 -5.33
N VAL A 280 -20.22 -7.65 -5.04
CA VAL A 280 -19.00 -8.30 -5.55
C VAL A 280 -18.86 -9.72 -5.01
N ARG A 281 -19.05 -9.91 -3.69
CA ARG A 281 -19.01 -11.24 -3.05
C ARG A 281 -20.09 -12.19 -3.57
N ALA A 282 -21.26 -11.66 -3.90
CA ALA A 282 -22.38 -12.47 -4.40
C ALA A 282 -22.19 -12.99 -5.83
N LEU A 283 -21.27 -12.42 -6.62
CA LEU A 283 -20.99 -12.87 -7.98
C LEU A 283 -20.49 -14.32 -7.99
N LYS A 284 -20.98 -15.11 -8.91
CA LYS A 284 -20.45 -16.45 -9.18
C LYS A 284 -19.42 -16.39 -10.31
N PRO A 285 -18.50 -17.37 -10.39
CA PRO A 285 -17.58 -17.47 -11.51
C PRO A 285 -18.32 -17.44 -12.86
N GLY A 286 -17.91 -16.53 -13.75
CA GLY A 286 -18.55 -16.26 -15.05
C GLY A 286 -19.66 -15.21 -15.01
N GLU A 287 -20.08 -14.73 -13.85
CA GLU A 287 -21.04 -13.63 -13.72
C GLU A 287 -20.33 -12.27 -13.78
N ALA A 288 -20.94 -11.35 -14.51
CA ALA A 288 -20.49 -9.96 -14.64
C ALA A 288 -21.45 -9.01 -13.92
N ALA A 289 -20.90 -7.92 -13.43
CA ALA A 289 -21.67 -6.79 -12.85
C ALA A 289 -21.00 -5.45 -13.15
N ALA A 290 -21.78 -4.38 -13.05
CA ALA A 290 -21.25 -3.03 -13.03
C ALA A 290 -21.83 -2.31 -11.81
N VAL A 291 -20.94 -1.68 -11.04
CA VAL A 291 -21.28 -0.95 -9.81
C VAL A 291 -20.53 0.38 -9.77
N GLN A 292 -20.99 1.28 -8.92
CA GLN A 292 -20.21 2.47 -8.58
C GLN A 292 -18.97 2.02 -7.80
N TYR A 293 -17.81 2.48 -8.23
CA TYR A 293 -16.54 2.14 -7.59
C TYR A 293 -16.17 3.17 -6.53
N ASN A 294 -16.34 4.44 -6.88
CA ASN A 294 -16.18 5.59 -6.01
C ASN A 294 -16.93 6.79 -6.61
N ALA A 295 -16.84 7.97 -5.98
CA ALA A 295 -17.51 9.18 -6.45
C ALA A 295 -17.14 9.60 -7.88
N ALA A 296 -15.98 9.15 -8.41
CA ALA A 296 -15.43 9.57 -9.70
C ALA A 296 -15.37 8.46 -10.75
N SER A 297 -15.83 7.24 -10.44
CA SER A 297 -15.72 6.11 -11.37
C SER A 297 -16.74 5.02 -11.12
N ILE A 298 -17.05 4.26 -12.17
CA ILE A 298 -17.75 2.97 -12.13
C ILE A 298 -16.77 1.86 -12.51
N ILE A 299 -17.04 0.65 -12.06
CA ILE A 299 -16.29 -0.55 -12.43
C ILE A 299 -17.23 -1.55 -13.10
N LEU A 300 -16.83 -2.02 -14.28
CA LEU A 300 -17.46 -3.15 -14.95
C LEU A 300 -16.55 -4.35 -14.79
N MET A 301 -17.02 -5.42 -14.17
CA MET A 301 -16.21 -6.56 -13.75
C MET A 301 -16.93 -7.88 -14.01
N MET A 302 -16.13 -8.96 -14.06
CA MET A 302 -16.60 -10.34 -14.09
C MET A 302 -15.79 -11.16 -13.08
N ARG A 303 -16.48 -11.94 -12.24
CA ARG A 303 -15.80 -12.94 -11.40
C ARG A 303 -15.31 -14.11 -12.25
N ILE A 304 -14.09 -14.56 -12.01
CA ILE A 304 -13.46 -15.70 -12.68
C ILE A 304 -13.11 -16.74 -11.63
N ASP A 305 -13.21 -18.02 -11.99
CA ASP A 305 -12.59 -19.09 -11.21
C ASP A 305 -11.06 -19.00 -11.38
N PRO A 306 -10.30 -18.64 -10.33
CA PRO A 306 -8.87 -18.39 -10.45
C PRO A 306 -8.10 -19.64 -10.88
N LEU A 307 -8.52 -20.83 -10.49
CA LEU A 307 -7.83 -22.09 -10.82
C LEU A 307 -8.07 -22.56 -12.25
N GLN A 308 -8.99 -21.94 -13.00
CA GLN A 308 -9.13 -22.17 -14.45
C GLN A 308 -8.19 -21.28 -15.29
N VAL A 309 -7.61 -20.23 -14.71
CA VAL A 309 -6.76 -19.25 -15.44
C VAL A 309 -5.36 -19.15 -14.85
N SER A 310 -5.12 -19.69 -13.67
CA SER A 310 -3.84 -19.71 -12.95
C SER A 310 -3.64 -21.06 -12.25
N THR A 311 -2.52 -21.21 -11.57
CA THR A 311 -2.24 -22.38 -10.72
C THR A 311 -2.24 -21.96 -9.25
N LEU A 312 -2.50 -22.89 -8.33
CA LEU A 312 -2.43 -22.62 -6.90
C LEU A 312 -1.03 -22.10 -6.52
N ASP A 313 0.04 -22.67 -7.09
CA ASP A 313 1.40 -22.23 -6.81
C ASP A 313 1.66 -20.78 -7.25
N ALA A 314 1.10 -20.36 -8.37
CA ALA A 314 1.24 -18.97 -8.84
C ALA A 314 0.46 -17.96 -7.98
N LEU A 315 -0.55 -18.42 -7.25
CA LEU A 315 -1.37 -17.60 -6.36
C LEU A 315 -0.98 -17.75 -4.88
N ARG A 316 -0.11 -18.70 -4.56
CA ARG A 316 0.21 -19.12 -3.19
C ARG A 316 0.58 -17.95 -2.29
N THR A 317 1.56 -17.15 -2.67
CA THR A 317 2.04 -16.02 -1.87
C THR A 317 0.93 -15.01 -1.58
N GLN A 318 0.05 -14.74 -2.56
CA GLN A 318 -1.07 -13.81 -2.38
C GLN A 318 -2.14 -14.39 -1.44
N ILE A 319 -2.43 -15.69 -1.56
CA ILE A 319 -3.37 -16.38 -0.66
C ILE A 319 -2.79 -16.44 0.76
N LEU A 320 -1.50 -16.78 0.90
CA LEU A 320 -0.83 -16.77 2.20
C LEU A 320 -0.82 -15.39 2.85
N SER A 321 -0.60 -14.33 2.07
CA SER A 321 -0.65 -12.96 2.57
C SER A 321 -2.03 -12.60 3.13
N ASP A 322 -3.09 -12.99 2.45
CA ASP A 322 -4.47 -12.77 2.90
C ASP A 322 -4.80 -13.61 4.16
N MET A 323 -4.35 -14.88 4.20
CA MET A 323 -4.61 -15.77 5.33
C MET A 323 -3.78 -15.47 6.57
N LYS A 324 -2.52 -15.08 6.40
CA LYS A 324 -1.48 -15.13 7.42
C LYS A 324 -0.68 -13.84 7.56
N GLY A 325 -0.87 -12.87 6.67
CA GLY A 325 -0.15 -11.59 6.73
C GLY A 325 -0.37 -10.88 8.06
N GLY A 326 -1.62 -10.72 8.48
CA GLY A 326 -1.94 -10.08 9.76
C GLY A 326 -1.38 -10.83 10.98
N GLU A 327 -1.41 -12.19 10.97
CA GLU A 327 -0.82 -12.99 12.04
C GLU A 327 0.71 -12.81 12.11
N LEU A 328 1.37 -12.73 10.96
CA LEU A 328 2.80 -12.47 10.88
C LEU A 328 3.14 -11.06 11.37
N ASP A 329 2.38 -10.06 10.94
CA ASP A 329 2.58 -8.66 11.35
C ASP A 329 2.42 -8.48 12.86
N ASP A 330 1.39 -9.09 13.46
CA ASP A 330 1.17 -9.10 14.90
C ASP A 330 2.32 -9.78 15.64
N ALA A 331 2.81 -10.91 15.13
CA ALA A 331 3.94 -11.63 15.72
C ALA A 331 5.25 -10.83 15.63
N LEU A 332 5.49 -10.16 14.50
CA LEU A 332 6.66 -9.29 14.31
C LEU A 332 6.58 -8.05 15.21
N ALA A 333 5.41 -7.42 15.35
CA ALA A 333 5.20 -6.28 16.23
C ALA A 333 5.43 -6.66 17.70
N ALA A 334 4.85 -7.79 18.15
CA ALA A 334 5.05 -8.30 19.50
C ALA A 334 6.53 -8.67 19.74
N GLY A 335 7.17 -9.35 18.79
CA GLY A 335 8.60 -9.69 18.86
C GLY A 335 9.49 -8.45 18.92
N GLY A 336 9.19 -7.42 18.13
CA GLY A 336 9.93 -6.17 18.11
C GLY A 336 9.88 -5.41 19.45
N ALA A 337 8.71 -5.36 20.07
CA ALA A 337 8.50 -4.73 21.37
C ALA A 337 9.23 -5.46 22.52
N GLU A 338 9.53 -6.76 22.38
CA GLU A 338 10.29 -7.55 23.35
C GLU A 338 11.81 -7.43 23.18
N LEU A 339 12.30 -6.92 22.06
CA LEU A 339 13.73 -6.70 21.83
C LEU A 339 14.30 -5.66 22.80
N ALA A 340 15.56 -5.81 23.18
CA ALA A 340 16.23 -4.85 24.04
C ALA A 340 16.46 -3.53 23.29
N HIS A 341 16.07 -2.41 23.88
CA HIS A 341 16.28 -1.08 23.29
C HIS A 341 17.49 -0.41 23.94
N ASP A 342 18.56 -0.19 23.17
CA ASP A 342 19.73 0.61 23.57
C ASP A 342 19.84 1.83 22.64
N LEU A 343 18.81 2.70 22.72
CA LEU A 343 18.70 3.91 21.91
C LEU A 343 19.31 5.12 22.61
N ASP A 344 20.16 5.86 21.91
CA ASP A 344 20.81 7.09 22.38
C ASP A 344 19.86 8.30 22.27
N SER A 345 19.20 8.64 23.39
CA SER A 345 18.34 9.82 23.47
C SER A 345 19.06 11.12 23.08
N SER A 346 20.39 11.21 23.28
CA SER A 346 21.17 12.39 22.91
C SER A 346 21.34 12.50 21.40
N ALA A 347 21.47 11.35 20.70
CA ALA A 347 21.49 11.28 19.24
C ALA A 347 20.12 11.61 18.66
N MET A 348 19.05 10.99 19.17
CA MET A 348 17.66 11.24 18.72
C MET A 348 17.25 12.71 18.90
N ASN A 349 17.65 13.35 20.01
CA ASN A 349 17.37 14.78 20.26
C ASN A 349 18.00 15.74 19.23
N LYS A 350 18.99 15.28 18.44
CA LYS A 350 19.55 16.06 17.31
C LYS A 350 18.70 15.96 16.05
N LEU A 351 17.78 14.99 16.01
CA LEU A 351 16.90 14.63 14.89
C LEU A 351 15.40 14.84 15.25
N PRO A 352 15.00 16.02 15.75
CA PRO A 352 13.63 16.20 16.25
C PRO A 352 12.61 16.31 15.10
N ALA A 353 11.42 15.75 15.27
CA ALA A 353 10.32 15.77 14.30
C ALA A 353 9.94 17.17 13.77
N LYS A 354 10.16 18.22 14.55
CA LYS A 354 9.93 19.60 14.10
C LYS A 354 10.79 20.08 12.93
N LYS A 355 11.81 19.29 12.53
CA LYS A 355 12.65 19.54 11.36
C LYS A 355 12.15 18.81 10.10
N ILE A 356 11.11 18.02 10.22
CA ILE A 356 10.46 17.39 9.07
C ILE A 356 10.06 18.48 8.07
N VAL A 357 10.27 18.18 6.80
CA VAL A 357 9.79 18.96 5.65
C VAL A 357 8.66 18.16 5.03
N ASN A 358 7.45 18.71 5.04
CA ASN A 358 6.30 18.17 4.35
C ASN A 358 5.77 19.21 3.37
N ASN A 359 5.68 18.85 2.09
CA ASN A 359 5.28 19.76 1.00
C ASN A 359 3.93 19.36 0.38
N SER A 360 3.29 18.34 0.91
CA SER A 360 2.01 17.80 0.41
C SER A 360 0.83 18.26 1.23
#